data_456fa15e09746b8aa3bd9310ccad5e06
#
_entry.id   456fa15e09746b8aa3bd9310ccad5e06
#
_cell.length_a   1.000
_cell.length_b   1.000
_cell.length_c   1.000
_cell.angle_alpha   90.00
_cell.angle_beta   90.00
_cell.angle_gamma   90.00
#
_symmetry.space_group_name_H-M   'P 1'
#
loop_
_entity.id
_entity.type
_entity.pdbx_description
1 polymer ?
#
loop_
_entity_poly.entity_id
_entity_poly.type
_entity_poly.pdbx_seq_one_letter_code
_entity_poly.pdbx_strand_id
1 'polypeptide(L)'
;KKIYLVDDGLYLLHMLKNIKNYPLTLVSRLPLIDYLKKSGVNKYAVKIQKQHCEDIKTIGLGVCFIGSSIVELKIFPYNLYCEVLRKIQERHYLDDLYYFAHRSESKDKLTMIERLGYKVKTPNLPLEDYLRFKGGYQGHYYSFYSTALFNLAEVVPSSSFHSIRPSPNIWPEKDRESI
;
A
#
# COMPACT_ATOMS: atom_id res chain seq x y z
N LYS A 1 -30.50 -1.91 -11.49
CA LYS A 1 -29.07 -2.16 -11.81
C LYS A 1 -28.33 -2.39 -10.49
N LYS A 2 -27.60 -3.49 -10.39
CA LYS A 2 -26.70 -3.73 -9.25
C LYS A 2 -25.36 -3.07 -9.57
N ILE A 3 -24.84 -2.23 -8.67
CA ILE A 3 -23.53 -1.60 -8.82
C ILE A 3 -22.56 -2.34 -7.92
N TYR A 4 -21.46 -2.81 -8.49
CA TYR A 4 -20.36 -3.43 -7.79
C TYR A 4 -19.21 -2.43 -7.76
N LEU A 5 -18.73 -2.07 -6.58
CA LEU A 5 -17.48 -1.36 -6.38
C LEU A 5 -16.42 -2.36 -5.94
N VAL A 6 -15.36 -2.44 -6.71
CA VAL A 6 -14.18 -3.21 -6.34
C VAL A 6 -13.22 -2.28 -5.62
N ASP A 7 -12.64 -2.76 -4.54
CA ASP A 7 -11.68 -2.00 -3.73
C ASP A 7 -10.43 -1.69 -4.55
N ASP A 8 -10.27 -0.43 -4.93
CA ASP A 8 -9.06 0.12 -5.55
C ASP A 8 -8.32 1.01 -4.53
N GLY A 9 -8.33 0.58 -3.28
CA GLY A 9 -7.57 1.21 -2.23
C GLY A 9 -8.32 2.25 -1.40
N LEU A 10 -7.56 3.06 -0.68
CA LEU A 10 -8.10 4.09 0.23
C LEU A 10 -8.93 5.16 -0.48
N TYR A 11 -8.77 5.31 -1.81
CA TYR A 11 -9.59 6.20 -2.64
C TYR A 11 -11.08 5.81 -2.60
N LEU A 12 -11.39 4.53 -2.45
CA LEU A 12 -12.76 4.05 -2.28
C LEU A 12 -13.45 4.69 -1.07
N LEU A 13 -12.74 4.86 0.05
CA LEU A 13 -13.29 5.50 1.26
C LEU A 13 -13.69 6.95 1.01
N HIS A 14 -12.91 7.67 0.19
CA HIS A 14 -13.24 9.02 -0.22
C HIS A 14 -14.48 9.05 -1.13
N MET A 15 -14.57 8.14 -2.08
CA MET A 15 -15.73 8.02 -2.97
C MET A 15 -17.02 7.67 -2.20
N LEU A 16 -16.94 6.78 -1.20
CA LEU A 16 -18.10 6.36 -0.42
C LEU A 16 -18.76 7.51 0.36
N LYS A 17 -18.00 8.53 0.76
CA LYS A 17 -18.55 9.74 1.40
C LYS A 17 -19.47 10.53 0.47
N ASN A 18 -19.26 10.43 -0.83
CA ASN A 18 -19.95 11.23 -1.86
C ASN A 18 -21.07 10.48 -2.58
N ILE A 19 -21.19 9.17 -2.37
CA ILE A 19 -22.24 8.35 -3.01
C ILE A 19 -23.50 8.37 -2.14
N LYS A 20 -24.52 9.05 -2.63
CA LYS A 20 -25.85 9.11 -2.00
C LYS A 20 -26.82 8.19 -2.76
N ASN A 21 -27.55 7.30 -2.03
CA ASN A 21 -28.78 6.66 -2.45
C ASN A 21 -28.76 5.52 -3.51
N TYR A 22 -27.69 4.73 -3.64
CA TYR A 22 -27.72 3.55 -4.51
C TYR A 22 -27.42 2.25 -3.72
N PRO A 23 -28.11 1.14 -4.03
CA PRO A 23 -27.75 -0.16 -3.48
C PRO A 23 -26.39 -0.57 -4.05
N LEU A 24 -25.39 -0.65 -3.20
CA LEU A 24 -24.02 -0.96 -3.54
C LEU A 24 -23.60 -2.32 -3.01
N THR A 25 -22.95 -3.12 -3.83
CA THR A 25 -22.17 -4.26 -3.33
C THR A 25 -20.69 -3.86 -3.37
N LEU A 26 -20.09 -3.74 -2.19
CA LEU A 26 -18.68 -3.46 -2.04
C LEU A 26 -17.93 -4.79 -1.91
N VAL A 27 -17.00 -5.03 -2.80
CA VAL A 27 -16.05 -6.13 -2.71
C VAL A 27 -14.75 -5.56 -2.19
N SER A 28 -14.43 -5.82 -0.93
CA SER A 28 -13.22 -5.29 -0.29
C SER A 28 -12.54 -6.34 0.57
N ARG A 29 -11.22 -6.28 0.63
CA ARG A 29 -10.37 -7.03 1.55
C ARG A 29 -10.15 -6.28 2.86
N LEU A 30 -10.44 -4.97 2.89
CA LEU A 30 -10.24 -4.13 4.06
C LEU A 30 -11.34 -4.35 5.11
N PRO A 31 -11.06 -4.22 6.40
CA PRO A 31 -12.04 -4.29 7.49
C PRO A 31 -12.87 -3.00 7.53
N LEU A 32 -13.58 -2.70 6.43
CA LEU A 32 -14.31 -1.44 6.23
C LEU A 32 -15.59 -1.33 7.03
N ILE A 33 -16.10 -2.44 7.59
CA ILE A 33 -17.40 -2.48 8.30
C ILE A 33 -17.45 -1.45 9.43
N ASP A 34 -16.40 -1.39 10.25
CA ASP A 34 -16.36 -0.47 11.39
C ASP A 34 -16.16 0.98 10.97
N TYR A 35 -15.43 1.21 9.90
CA TYR A 35 -15.27 2.54 9.31
C TYR A 35 -16.59 3.04 8.71
N LEU A 36 -17.29 2.20 7.96
CA LEU A 36 -18.59 2.53 7.36
C LEU A 36 -19.64 2.83 8.43
N LYS A 37 -19.65 2.08 9.52
CA LYS A 37 -20.52 2.34 10.67
C LYS A 37 -20.24 3.70 11.32
N LYS A 38 -18.97 4.06 11.50
CA LYS A 38 -18.55 5.35 12.08
C LYS A 38 -18.82 6.53 11.17
N SER A 39 -18.78 6.34 9.85
CA SER A 39 -18.96 7.42 8.85
C SER A 39 -20.42 7.75 8.54
N GLY A 40 -21.39 7.12 9.23
CA GLY A 40 -22.82 7.37 8.98
C GLY A 40 -23.35 6.81 7.66
N VAL A 41 -22.60 5.97 6.97
CA VAL A 41 -22.97 5.31 5.70
C VAL A 41 -23.96 4.15 5.91
N ASN A 42 -24.52 3.99 7.11
CA ASN A 42 -25.48 2.93 7.48
C ASN A 42 -26.77 2.87 6.65
N LYS A 43 -26.97 3.78 5.69
CA LYS A 43 -28.18 3.83 4.84
C LYS A 43 -28.10 2.93 3.60
N TYR A 44 -26.97 2.29 3.36
CA TYR A 44 -26.75 1.48 2.15
C TYR A 44 -26.70 0.00 2.52
N ALA A 45 -27.40 -0.81 1.74
CA ALA A 45 -27.24 -2.27 1.78
C ALA A 45 -25.86 -2.62 1.16
N VAL A 46 -24.77 -2.31 1.88
CA VAL A 46 -23.42 -2.65 1.44
C VAL A 46 -23.20 -4.11 1.78
N LYS A 47 -23.22 -4.97 0.77
CA LYS A 47 -22.82 -6.37 0.92
C LYS A 47 -21.30 -6.41 0.81
N ILE A 48 -20.62 -6.65 1.93
CA ILE A 48 -19.17 -6.86 1.94
C ILE A 48 -18.91 -8.33 1.63
N GLN A 49 -18.25 -8.59 0.53
CA GLN A 49 -17.76 -9.91 0.19
C GLN A 49 -16.29 -9.98 0.60
N LYS A 50 -16.01 -10.70 1.70
CA LYS A 50 -14.64 -10.99 2.12
C LYS A 50 -14.03 -11.96 1.10
N GLN A 51 -12.98 -11.53 0.42
CA GLN A 51 -12.24 -12.42 -0.47
C GLN A 51 -11.27 -13.24 0.40
N HIS A 52 -11.49 -14.53 0.51
CA HIS A 52 -10.52 -15.45 1.10
C HIS A 52 -9.29 -15.47 0.19
N CYS A 53 -8.15 -15.06 0.72
CA CYS A 53 -6.89 -15.18 0.03
C CYS A 53 -6.08 -16.30 0.70
N GLU A 54 -5.52 -17.18 -0.10
CA GLU A 54 -4.52 -18.13 0.37
C GLU A 54 -3.26 -17.39 0.79
N ASP A 55 -2.58 -17.93 1.81
CA ASP A 55 -1.29 -17.41 2.28
C ASP A 55 -0.24 -17.45 1.17
N ILE A 56 0.57 -16.41 1.10
CA ILE A 56 1.67 -16.33 0.16
C ILE A 56 2.81 -17.21 0.66
N LYS A 57 3.28 -18.13 -0.18
CA LYS A 57 4.43 -18.96 0.13
C LYS A 57 5.67 -18.10 0.37
N THR A 58 6.30 -18.26 1.52
CA THR A 58 7.54 -17.57 1.86
C THR A 58 8.74 -18.23 1.19
N ILE A 59 9.60 -17.46 0.54
CA ILE A 59 10.81 -17.92 -0.15
C ILE A 59 12.12 -17.47 0.52
N GLY A 60 12.04 -16.62 1.54
CA GLY A 60 13.21 -16.13 2.26
C GLY A 60 12.85 -15.07 3.29
N LEU A 61 13.89 -14.57 3.96
CA LEU A 61 13.80 -13.44 4.87
C LEU A 61 14.18 -12.16 4.12
N GLY A 62 13.64 -11.01 4.55
CA GLY A 62 14.04 -9.74 3.96
C GLY A 62 13.22 -8.56 4.43
N VAL A 63 13.71 -7.40 4.07
CA VAL A 63 13.05 -6.12 4.29
C VAL A 63 12.52 -5.61 2.95
N CYS A 64 11.22 -5.45 2.87
CA CYS A 64 10.52 -5.11 1.64
C CYS A 64 9.98 -3.68 1.73
N PHE A 65 10.33 -2.84 0.78
CA PHE A 65 9.72 -1.53 0.63
C PHE A 65 8.75 -1.55 -0.57
N ILE A 66 7.50 -1.19 -0.33
CA ILE A 66 6.49 -1.07 -1.38
C ILE A 66 6.51 0.37 -1.88
N GLY A 67 6.94 0.56 -3.11
CA GLY A 67 7.06 1.84 -3.77
C GLY A 67 5.72 2.55 -3.96
N SER A 68 5.80 3.85 -4.14
CA SER A 68 4.64 4.70 -4.40
C SER A 68 5.03 5.90 -5.26
N SER A 69 4.09 6.43 -6.01
CA SER A 69 4.29 7.57 -6.92
C SER A 69 4.24 8.94 -6.24
N ILE A 70 4.35 9.00 -4.90
CA ILE A 70 4.20 10.28 -4.15
C ILE A 70 5.26 11.32 -4.51
N VAL A 71 6.42 10.89 -4.98
CA VAL A 71 7.49 11.78 -5.46
C VAL A 71 7.14 12.32 -6.85
N GLU A 72 6.70 11.46 -7.76
CA GLU A 72 6.29 11.81 -9.12
C GLU A 72 5.07 12.73 -9.11
N LEU A 73 4.16 12.54 -8.17
CA LEU A 73 3.00 13.40 -7.92
C LEU A 73 3.36 14.70 -7.18
N LYS A 74 4.64 14.92 -6.84
CA LYS A 74 5.13 16.08 -6.09
C LYS A 74 4.49 16.26 -4.71
N ILE A 75 3.98 15.18 -4.14
CA ILE A 75 3.38 15.14 -2.79
C ILE A 75 4.49 15.08 -1.74
N PHE A 76 5.58 14.36 -2.04
CA PHE A 76 6.67 14.15 -1.10
C PHE A 76 8.02 14.47 -1.75
N PRO A 77 8.90 15.24 -1.05
CA PRO A 77 10.20 15.60 -1.59
C PRO A 77 11.10 14.39 -1.84
N TYR A 78 11.75 14.36 -3.01
CA TYR A 78 12.62 13.27 -3.42
C TYR A 78 13.77 12.99 -2.44
N ASN A 79 14.43 14.04 -1.95
CA ASN A 79 15.53 13.91 -0.98
C ASN A 79 15.09 13.27 0.32
N LEU A 80 13.90 13.62 0.83
CA LEU A 80 13.34 13.01 2.04
C LEU A 80 12.93 11.55 1.81
N TYR A 81 12.45 11.23 0.59
CA TYR A 81 12.17 9.84 0.22
C TYR A 81 13.43 8.98 0.30
N CYS A 82 14.54 9.48 -0.25
CA CYS A 82 15.84 8.81 -0.18
C CYS A 82 16.34 8.68 1.27
N GLU A 83 16.14 9.70 2.09
CA GLU A 83 16.52 9.67 3.51
C GLU A 83 15.78 8.59 4.27
N VAL A 84 14.48 8.43 4.03
CA VAL A 84 13.69 7.35 4.65
C VAL A 84 14.24 5.98 4.26
N LEU A 85 14.55 5.76 2.98
CA LEU A 85 15.13 4.50 2.52
C LEU A 85 16.50 4.23 3.16
N ARG A 86 17.37 5.25 3.30
CA ARG A 86 18.65 5.09 4.00
C ARG A 86 18.46 4.71 5.47
N LYS A 87 17.56 5.35 6.18
CA LYS A 87 17.26 5.01 7.59
C LYS A 87 16.76 3.57 7.74
N ILE A 88 15.96 3.08 6.78
CA ILE A 88 15.54 1.68 6.78
C ILE A 88 16.73 0.77 6.53
N GLN A 89 17.59 1.08 5.55
CA GLN A 89 18.81 0.35 5.27
C GLN A 89 19.75 0.30 6.48
N GLU A 90 19.99 1.43 7.12
CA GLU A 90 20.84 1.51 8.34
C GLU A 90 20.29 0.65 9.48
N ARG A 91 18.97 0.66 9.68
CA ARG A 91 18.29 -0.15 10.69
C ARG A 91 18.37 -1.65 10.41
N HIS A 92 18.45 -2.02 9.14
CA HIS A 92 18.42 -3.39 8.64
C HIS A 92 19.68 -3.74 7.83
N TYR A 93 20.84 -3.29 8.29
CA TYR A 93 22.11 -3.37 7.55
C TYR A 93 22.60 -4.80 7.26
N LEU A 94 22.07 -5.81 7.96
CA LEU A 94 22.37 -7.23 7.75
C LEU A 94 21.32 -7.96 6.92
N ASP A 95 20.20 -7.29 6.58
CA ASP A 95 19.10 -7.91 5.91
C ASP A 95 19.16 -7.70 4.39
N ASP A 96 18.57 -8.61 3.64
CA ASP A 96 18.31 -8.42 2.22
C ASP A 96 17.22 -7.35 2.04
N LEU A 97 17.54 -6.31 1.27
CA LEU A 97 16.64 -5.20 1.01
C LEU A 97 15.98 -5.35 -0.36
N TYR A 98 14.66 -5.38 -0.39
CA TYR A 98 13.87 -5.47 -1.62
C TYR A 98 13.01 -4.21 -1.78
N TYR A 99 12.91 -3.74 -3.02
CA TYR A 99 12.05 -2.62 -3.38
C TYR A 99 11.09 -3.05 -4.48
N PHE A 100 9.78 -3.03 -4.19
CA PHE A 100 8.75 -3.33 -5.16
C PHE A 100 8.24 -2.02 -5.78
N ALA A 101 8.68 -1.74 -7.01
CA ALA A 101 8.39 -0.50 -7.69
C ALA A 101 6.89 -0.36 -8.02
N HIS A 102 6.35 0.84 -7.80
CA HIS A 102 5.05 1.20 -8.33
C HIS A 102 5.18 1.49 -9.84
N ARG A 103 4.17 1.10 -10.63
CA ARG A 103 4.17 1.23 -12.10
C ARG A 103 4.44 2.66 -12.64
N SER A 104 4.17 3.68 -11.84
CA SER A 104 4.33 5.09 -12.21
C SER A 104 5.64 5.71 -11.72
N GLU A 105 6.55 4.92 -11.16
CA GLU A 105 7.83 5.44 -10.69
C GLU A 105 8.81 5.62 -11.84
N SER A 106 9.59 6.71 -11.76
CA SER A 106 10.58 7.05 -12.78
C SER A 106 11.79 6.12 -12.73
N LYS A 107 12.42 5.88 -13.90
CA LYS A 107 13.62 5.06 -13.99
C LYS A 107 14.78 5.65 -13.18
N ASP A 108 14.92 6.97 -13.15
CA ASP A 108 15.97 7.64 -12.40
C ASP A 108 15.85 7.39 -10.89
N LYS A 109 14.61 7.43 -10.37
CA LYS A 109 14.32 7.07 -8.98
C LYS A 109 14.70 5.62 -8.70
N LEU A 110 14.31 4.69 -9.55
CA LEU A 110 14.62 3.27 -9.37
C LEU A 110 16.13 3.01 -9.41
N THR A 111 16.86 3.64 -10.33
CA THR A 111 18.33 3.54 -10.40
C THR A 111 18.99 4.06 -9.11
N MET A 112 18.47 5.15 -8.53
CA MET A 112 18.98 5.65 -7.26
C MET A 112 18.71 4.66 -6.12
N ILE A 113 17.52 4.04 -6.09
CA ILE A 113 17.17 3.04 -5.09
C ILE A 113 18.07 1.80 -5.17
N GLU A 114 18.43 1.36 -6.38
CA GLU A 114 19.41 0.30 -6.58
C GLU A 114 20.79 0.69 -6.02
N ARG A 115 21.22 1.94 -6.22
CA ARG A 115 22.48 2.47 -5.64
C ARG A 115 22.47 2.53 -4.12
N LEU A 116 21.30 2.60 -3.49
CA LEU A 116 21.13 2.45 -2.05
C LEU A 116 21.17 0.98 -1.58
N GLY A 117 21.45 0.02 -2.48
CA GLY A 117 21.57 -1.40 -2.12
C GLY A 117 20.26 -2.19 -2.13
N TYR A 118 19.15 -1.60 -2.57
CA TYR A 118 17.90 -2.32 -2.72
C TYR A 118 17.87 -3.18 -3.99
N LYS A 119 17.39 -4.41 -3.86
CA LYS A 119 17.08 -5.28 -4.99
C LYS A 119 15.72 -4.87 -5.58
N VAL A 120 15.74 -4.02 -6.61
CA VAL A 120 14.53 -3.48 -7.24
C VAL A 120 13.80 -4.57 -8.02
N LYS A 121 12.50 -4.68 -7.80
CA LYS A 121 11.54 -5.52 -8.52
C LYS A 121 10.47 -4.65 -9.15
N THR A 122 10.16 -4.89 -10.41
CA THR A 122 9.14 -4.16 -11.18
C THR A 122 7.98 -5.10 -11.50
N PRO A 123 7.02 -5.30 -10.57
CA PRO A 123 5.88 -6.16 -10.82
C PRO A 123 5.04 -5.63 -12.00
N ASN A 124 4.64 -6.54 -12.89
CA ASN A 124 3.69 -6.26 -13.98
C ASN A 124 2.25 -6.64 -13.63
N LEU A 125 2.04 -7.11 -12.41
CA LEU A 125 0.76 -7.49 -11.81
C LEU A 125 0.58 -6.74 -10.49
N PRO A 126 -0.65 -6.69 -9.92
CA PRO A 126 -0.84 -6.30 -8.54
C PRO A 126 0.14 -7.03 -7.63
N LEU A 127 0.70 -6.34 -6.62
CA LEU A 127 1.81 -6.89 -5.82
C LEU A 127 1.44 -8.20 -5.13
N GLU A 128 0.21 -8.32 -4.67
CA GLU A 128 -0.31 -9.54 -4.03
C GLU A 128 -0.26 -10.74 -4.98
N ASP A 129 -0.64 -10.53 -6.24
CA ASP A 129 -0.63 -11.57 -7.26
C ASP A 129 0.81 -11.89 -7.69
N TYR A 130 1.64 -10.87 -7.84
CA TYR A 130 3.06 -11.06 -8.11
C TYR A 130 3.72 -11.94 -7.05
N LEU A 131 3.47 -11.66 -5.76
CA LEU A 131 4.06 -12.43 -4.67
C LEU A 131 3.46 -13.84 -4.55
N ARG A 132 2.21 -14.07 -4.95
CA ARG A 132 1.66 -15.42 -5.05
C ARG A 132 2.41 -16.30 -6.05
N PHE A 133 2.75 -15.72 -7.21
CA PHE A 133 3.47 -16.45 -8.26
C PHE A 133 4.96 -16.62 -7.95
N LYS A 134 5.59 -15.59 -7.38
CA LYS A 134 7.05 -15.56 -7.16
C LYS A 134 7.47 -16.00 -5.76
N GLY A 135 6.53 -15.99 -4.82
CA GLY A 135 6.78 -16.10 -3.38
C GLY A 135 7.04 -14.76 -2.74
N GLY A 136 6.70 -14.66 -1.46
CA GLY A 136 6.91 -13.50 -0.62
C GLY A 136 8.13 -13.65 0.29
N TYR A 137 8.46 -12.60 1.00
CA TYR A 137 9.53 -12.58 1.99
C TYR A 137 8.92 -12.47 3.39
N GLN A 138 9.43 -13.24 4.33
CA GLN A 138 9.11 -13.03 5.74
C GLN A 138 10.01 -11.94 6.30
N GLY A 139 9.46 -11.03 7.11
CA GLY A 139 10.24 -9.97 7.72
C GLY A 139 9.49 -8.65 7.83
N HIS A 140 10.07 -7.57 7.33
CA HIS A 140 9.51 -6.23 7.47
C HIS A 140 9.05 -5.65 6.15
N TYR A 141 7.81 -5.15 6.12
CA TYR A 141 7.24 -4.46 4.97
C TYR A 141 7.01 -2.99 5.31
N TYR A 142 7.56 -2.10 4.52
CA TYR A 142 7.44 -0.65 4.67
C TYR A 142 6.74 -0.04 3.46
N SER A 143 5.92 0.97 3.66
CA SER A 143 5.38 1.78 2.58
C SER A 143 4.87 3.13 3.09
N PHE A 144 4.76 4.08 2.16
CA PHE A 144 3.97 5.29 2.34
C PHE A 144 2.55 5.03 1.85
N TYR A 145 1.53 5.11 2.72
CA TYR A 145 0.08 5.10 2.36
C TYR A 145 -0.29 4.11 1.24
N SER A 146 0.07 2.85 1.38
CA SER A 146 -0.23 1.84 0.37
C SER A 146 -1.30 0.87 0.86
N THR A 147 -2.35 0.67 0.06
CA THR A 147 -3.33 -0.40 0.30
C THR A 147 -2.73 -1.79 0.14
N ALA A 148 -1.73 -1.94 -0.72
CA ALA A 148 -1.00 -3.20 -0.84
C ALA A 148 -0.38 -3.63 0.49
N LEU A 149 0.05 -2.68 1.35
CA LEU A 149 0.57 -2.99 2.69
C LEU A 149 -0.48 -3.69 3.56
N PHE A 150 -1.73 -3.22 3.53
CA PHE A 150 -2.84 -3.83 4.27
C PHE A 150 -3.23 -5.20 3.70
N ASN A 151 -3.30 -5.30 2.37
CA ASN A 151 -3.63 -6.56 1.72
C ASN A 151 -2.58 -7.65 2.01
N LEU A 152 -1.30 -7.29 2.01
CA LEU A 152 -0.21 -8.21 2.29
C LEU A 152 -0.18 -8.63 3.77
N ALA A 153 -0.61 -7.78 4.69
CA ALA A 153 -0.70 -8.12 6.11
C ALA A 153 -1.67 -9.28 6.39
N GLU A 154 -2.63 -9.50 5.49
CA GLU A 154 -3.58 -10.63 5.60
C GLU A 154 -3.03 -11.95 5.01
N VAL A 155 -2.04 -11.89 4.10
CA VAL A 155 -1.63 -13.04 3.29
C VAL A 155 -0.15 -13.41 3.37
N VAL A 156 0.67 -12.58 4.04
CA VAL A 156 2.08 -12.89 4.32
C VAL A 156 2.24 -13.15 5.82
N PRO A 157 2.26 -14.41 6.24
CA PRO A 157 2.30 -14.76 7.65
C PRO A 157 3.62 -14.34 8.31
N SER A 158 3.57 -14.10 9.62
CA SER A 158 4.74 -13.87 10.47
C SER A 158 5.62 -12.68 10.05
N SER A 159 5.04 -11.67 9.40
CA SER A 159 5.72 -10.45 8.97
C SER A 159 5.22 -9.21 9.72
N SER A 160 6.07 -8.18 9.79
CA SER A 160 5.76 -6.89 10.40
C SER A 160 5.48 -5.85 9.32
N PHE A 161 4.41 -5.06 9.46
CA PHE A 161 3.97 -4.09 8.47
C PHE A 161 4.03 -2.67 9.04
N HIS A 162 4.71 -1.78 8.34
CA HIS A 162 5.02 -0.43 8.79
C HIS A 162 4.52 0.61 7.79
N SER A 163 3.48 1.34 8.15
CA SER A 163 3.02 2.49 7.38
C SER A 163 3.80 3.73 7.81
N ILE A 164 4.54 4.32 6.88
CA ILE A 164 5.31 5.53 7.11
C ILE A 164 4.41 6.74 6.88
N ARG A 165 4.26 7.55 7.91
CA ARG A 165 3.49 8.80 7.85
C ARG A 165 4.45 9.98 7.91
N PRO A 166 4.61 10.74 6.84
CA PRO A 166 5.33 12.00 6.89
C PRO A 166 4.67 12.99 7.86
N SER A 167 5.47 13.87 8.45
CA SER A 167 4.91 14.96 9.25
C SER A 167 3.92 15.80 8.43
N PRO A 168 2.79 16.23 8.99
CA PRO A 168 1.82 17.09 8.30
C PRO A 168 2.43 18.34 7.67
N ASN A 169 3.51 18.86 8.24
CA ASN A 169 4.21 20.05 7.74
C ASN A 169 4.92 19.83 6.39
N ILE A 170 5.10 18.59 5.95
CA ILE A 170 5.74 18.23 4.67
C ILE A 170 4.71 18.19 3.54
N TRP A 171 3.42 18.05 3.86
CA TRP A 171 2.36 17.98 2.88
C TRP A 171 2.00 19.38 2.34
N PRO A 172 1.68 19.48 1.04
CA PRO A 172 1.08 20.70 0.50
C PRO A 172 -0.17 21.09 1.30
N GLU A 173 -0.40 22.38 1.52
CA GLU A 173 -1.52 22.88 2.33
C GLU A 173 -2.87 22.29 1.93
N LYS A 174 -3.13 22.21 0.62
CA LYS A 174 -4.36 21.65 0.04
C LYS A 174 -4.62 20.17 0.41
N ASP A 175 -3.61 19.43 0.81
CA ASP A 175 -3.71 17.99 1.09
C ASP A 175 -3.70 17.71 2.61
N ARG A 176 -3.47 18.73 3.45
CA ARG A 176 -3.39 18.58 4.93
C ARG A 176 -4.73 18.28 5.59
N GLU A 177 -5.84 18.74 5.00
CA GLU A 177 -7.19 18.55 5.54
C GLU A 177 -7.78 17.17 5.25
N SER A 178 -7.15 16.38 4.37
CA SER A 178 -7.63 15.05 3.94
C SER A 178 -6.92 13.88 4.64
N ILE A 179 -6.02 14.16 5.58
CA ILE A 179 -5.24 13.20 6.35
C ILE A 179 -5.73 13.12 7.80
#